data_f912c034c53215cd06816759af28ad92
#
_entry.id   f912c034c53215cd06816759af28ad92
#
_cell.length_a   1.000
_cell.length_b   1.000
_cell.length_c   1.000
_cell.angle_alpha   90.00
_cell.angle_beta   90.00
_cell.angle_gamma   90.00
#
_symmetry.space_group_name_H-M   'P 1'
#
loop_
_entity.id
_entity.type
_entity.pdbx_description
1 polymer ?
#
loop_
_entity_poly.entity_id
_entity_poly.type
_entity_poly.pdbx_seq_one_letter_code
_entity_poly.pdbx_strand_id
1 'polypeptide(L)'
;MRNRIYLFTVAVASFMCISCTKTQTTLSENEKAVNPPIMGWSSWNAFRVDISEDIIKHQADLMVEKGLKDVGYHYVNVDDGYFGKRDDNGIMLANEKRFPNGMKPVADHIHSLGMKAGLYTDAGNSTCGSMWDNDTAGIGAGIYGHEPQDAQLYFGDWGFDFIKIDYCGGDALGLNEKERYTSIRNSIDKVNKDASINICRWAFPGTWAKDAATS
;
A
#
# COMPACT_ATOMS: atom_id res chain seq x y z
N MET A 1 -35.64 82.17 -40.04
CA MET A 1 -35.09 81.37 -38.90
C MET A 1 -35.58 79.98 -39.07
N ARG A 2 -34.69 79.03 -39.46
CA ARG A 2 -35.07 77.61 -39.76
C ARG A 2 -34.61 76.74 -38.64
N ASN A 3 -35.55 76.21 -37.84
CA ASN A 3 -35.28 75.20 -36.81
C ASN A 3 -35.05 73.83 -37.47
N ARG A 4 -33.84 73.28 -37.25
CA ARG A 4 -33.53 71.89 -37.60
C ARG A 4 -33.69 71.02 -36.37
N ILE A 5 -34.67 70.06 -36.47
CA ILE A 5 -34.93 69.02 -35.48
C ILE A 5 -34.00 67.85 -35.85
N TYR A 6 -33.09 67.48 -34.92
CA TYR A 6 -32.28 66.27 -35.02
C TYR A 6 -33.04 65.13 -34.38
N LEU A 7 -33.39 64.14 -35.17
CA LEU A 7 -33.90 62.86 -34.66
C LEU A 7 -32.70 62.01 -34.21
N PHE A 8 -32.65 61.69 -32.94
CA PHE A 8 -31.75 60.66 -32.43
C PHE A 8 -32.39 59.30 -32.53
N THR A 9 -31.88 58.43 -33.40
CA THR A 9 -32.26 57.00 -33.45
C THR A 9 -31.45 56.26 -32.41
N VAL A 10 -32.10 55.74 -31.37
CA VAL A 10 -31.51 54.86 -30.39
C VAL A 10 -31.56 53.44 -30.95
N ALA A 11 -30.41 52.86 -31.26
CA ALA A 11 -30.27 51.47 -31.64
C ALA A 11 -30.22 50.62 -30.34
N VAL A 12 -31.29 49.85 -30.10
CA VAL A 12 -31.31 48.86 -29.01
C VAL A 12 -30.62 47.59 -29.49
N ALA A 13 -29.39 47.36 -29.00
CA ALA A 13 -28.70 46.12 -29.23
C ALA A 13 -29.24 45.04 -28.25
N SER A 14 -30.01 44.10 -28.77
CA SER A 14 -30.44 42.92 -28.00
C SER A 14 -29.28 41.97 -27.81
N PHE A 15 -28.77 41.90 -26.59
CA PHE A 15 -27.83 40.87 -26.17
C PHE A 15 -28.57 39.54 -25.99
N MET A 16 -28.43 38.63 -26.95
CA MET A 16 -28.83 37.22 -26.76
C MET A 16 -27.88 36.55 -25.80
N CYS A 17 -28.27 36.40 -24.54
CA CYS A 17 -27.59 35.50 -23.61
C CYS A 17 -27.79 34.06 -24.07
N ILE A 18 -26.77 33.44 -24.66
CA ILE A 18 -26.72 31.99 -24.88
C ILE A 18 -26.46 31.36 -23.51
N SER A 19 -27.52 30.90 -22.85
CA SER A 19 -27.42 30.05 -21.65
C SER A 19 -26.78 28.74 -22.09
N CYS A 20 -25.49 28.58 -21.76
CA CYS A 20 -24.80 27.31 -21.84
C CYS A 20 -25.33 26.44 -20.71
N THR A 21 -26.36 25.65 -20.96
CA THR A 21 -26.80 24.59 -20.08
C THR A 21 -25.70 23.54 -20.03
N LYS A 22 -24.91 23.52 -18.94
CA LYS A 22 -24.06 22.39 -18.61
C LYS A 22 -24.95 21.19 -18.41
N THR A 23 -24.99 20.28 -19.37
CA THR A 23 -25.57 18.95 -19.17
C THR A 23 -24.72 18.26 -18.11
N GLN A 24 -25.20 18.27 -16.87
CA GLN A 24 -24.65 17.46 -15.81
C GLN A 24 -25.04 16.00 -16.16
N THR A 25 -24.12 15.28 -16.76
CA THR A 25 -24.25 13.83 -16.90
C THR A 25 -24.21 13.26 -15.48
N THR A 26 -25.36 12.94 -14.93
CA THR A 26 -25.45 12.13 -13.73
C THR A 26 -24.93 10.75 -14.11
N LEU A 27 -23.68 10.45 -13.74
CA LEU A 27 -23.14 9.09 -13.78
C LEU A 27 -24.08 8.24 -12.90
N SER A 28 -24.54 7.12 -13.43
CA SER A 28 -25.40 6.20 -12.69
C SER A 28 -24.65 5.72 -11.45
N GLU A 29 -25.32 5.71 -10.30
CA GLU A 29 -24.75 5.29 -8.99
C GLU A 29 -24.27 3.82 -8.93
N ASN A 30 -24.16 3.13 -10.08
CA ASN A 30 -23.77 1.73 -10.18
C ASN A 30 -22.40 1.47 -10.80
N GLU A 31 -21.63 2.49 -11.16
CA GLU A 31 -20.19 2.27 -11.40
C GLU A 31 -19.51 2.24 -10.05
N LYS A 32 -19.24 1.02 -9.52
CA LYS A 32 -18.27 0.85 -8.43
C LYS A 32 -17.03 1.62 -8.83
N ALA A 33 -16.71 2.67 -8.09
CA ALA A 33 -15.48 3.42 -8.32
C ALA A 33 -14.32 2.39 -8.31
N VAL A 34 -13.69 2.23 -9.45
CA VAL A 34 -12.50 1.36 -9.54
C VAL A 34 -11.42 2.05 -8.72
N ASN A 35 -11.02 1.44 -7.64
CA ASN A 35 -9.90 1.96 -6.86
C ASN A 35 -8.67 2.02 -7.78
N PRO A 36 -7.95 3.14 -7.81
CA PRO A 36 -6.73 3.22 -8.60
C PRO A 36 -5.72 2.19 -8.08
N PRO A 37 -4.85 1.65 -8.95
CA PRO A 37 -3.77 0.76 -8.51
C PRO A 37 -2.95 1.41 -7.40
N ILE A 38 -2.53 0.61 -6.42
CA ILE A 38 -1.62 1.08 -5.37
C ILE A 38 -0.30 1.47 -6.01
N MET A 39 0.09 2.74 -5.83
CA MET A 39 1.36 3.27 -6.32
C MET A 39 2.27 3.61 -5.15
N GLY A 40 3.52 3.20 -5.25
CA GLY A 40 4.51 3.43 -4.20
C GLY A 40 5.89 2.93 -4.59
N TRP A 41 6.78 2.99 -3.63
CA TRP A 41 8.13 2.45 -3.71
C TRP A 41 8.24 1.21 -2.81
N SER A 42 9.04 0.23 -3.22
CA SER A 42 9.36 -0.96 -2.43
C SER A 42 10.86 -1.19 -2.41
N SER A 43 11.39 -1.59 -1.27
CA SER A 43 12.84 -1.69 -1.05
C SER A 43 13.53 -2.81 -1.82
N TRP A 44 12.80 -3.87 -2.23
CA TRP A 44 13.39 -5.10 -2.74
C TRP A 44 14.32 -4.92 -3.93
N ASN A 45 13.85 -4.26 -4.99
CA ASN A 45 14.62 -4.16 -6.22
C ASN A 45 15.90 -3.32 -6.10
N ALA A 46 15.94 -2.39 -5.14
CA ALA A 46 17.10 -1.53 -4.93
C ALA A 46 18.08 -2.10 -3.90
N PHE A 47 17.56 -2.75 -2.85
CA PHE A 47 18.36 -3.09 -1.67
C PHE A 47 18.29 -4.56 -1.28
N ARG A 48 17.34 -5.33 -1.81
CA ARG A 48 17.04 -6.71 -1.41
C ARG A 48 16.90 -6.77 0.13
N VAL A 49 17.67 -7.64 0.80
CA VAL A 49 17.67 -7.76 2.27
C VAL A 49 18.57 -6.74 2.99
N ASP A 50 19.37 -5.96 2.24
CA ASP A 50 20.30 -4.97 2.79
C ASP A 50 19.59 -3.64 3.05
N ILE A 51 18.57 -3.67 3.88
CA ILE A 51 17.77 -2.51 4.28
C ILE A 51 18.04 -2.12 5.73
N SER A 52 17.72 -0.87 6.07
CA SER A 52 17.78 -0.36 7.44
C SER A 52 16.70 0.68 7.69
N GLU A 53 16.44 0.97 8.95
CA GLU A 53 15.54 2.04 9.37
C GLU A 53 15.87 3.36 8.66
N ASP A 54 17.15 3.74 8.61
CA ASP A 54 17.61 4.97 7.98
C ASP A 54 17.36 4.98 6.47
N ILE A 55 17.64 3.86 5.78
CA ILE A 55 17.36 3.73 4.34
C ILE A 55 15.89 3.94 4.05
N ILE A 56 15.00 3.27 4.79
CA ILE A 56 13.56 3.37 4.55
C ILE A 56 13.04 4.77 4.80
N LYS A 57 13.42 5.38 5.94
CA LYS A 57 13.02 6.76 6.27
C LYS A 57 13.52 7.76 5.23
N HIS A 58 14.78 7.64 4.81
CA HIS A 58 15.36 8.50 3.78
C HIS A 58 14.64 8.36 2.42
N GLN A 59 14.26 7.14 2.01
CA GLN A 59 13.49 6.95 0.78
C GLN A 59 12.09 7.59 0.88
N ALA A 60 11.44 7.51 2.05
CA ALA A 60 10.17 8.18 2.29
C ALA A 60 10.31 9.71 2.14
N ASP A 61 11.34 10.30 2.76
CA ASP A 61 11.64 11.73 2.65
C ASP A 61 11.89 12.15 1.20
N LEU A 62 12.68 11.37 0.46
CA LEU A 62 12.96 11.62 -0.96
C LEU A 62 11.71 11.56 -1.84
N MET A 63 10.77 10.65 -1.57
CA MET A 63 9.52 10.58 -2.33
C MET A 63 8.70 11.87 -2.20
N VAL A 64 8.69 12.48 -1.02
CA VAL A 64 8.04 13.79 -0.80
C VAL A 64 8.86 14.90 -1.45
N GLU A 65 10.16 14.97 -1.19
CA GLU A 65 11.05 16.01 -1.74
C GLU A 65 11.02 16.07 -3.27
N LYS A 66 10.96 14.91 -3.93
CA LYS A 66 10.91 14.81 -5.41
C LYS A 66 9.51 14.92 -5.99
N GLY A 67 8.49 15.17 -5.17
CA GLY A 67 7.11 15.36 -5.62
C GLY A 67 6.40 14.07 -6.06
N LEU A 68 6.94 12.90 -5.76
CA LEU A 68 6.31 11.61 -6.12
C LEU A 68 4.97 11.44 -5.39
N LYS A 69 4.89 11.87 -4.14
CA LYS A 69 3.63 11.89 -3.37
C LYS A 69 2.54 12.69 -4.08
N ASP A 70 2.88 13.87 -4.62
CA ASP A 70 1.92 14.78 -5.25
C ASP A 70 1.31 14.22 -6.55
N VAL A 71 1.99 13.25 -7.16
CA VAL A 71 1.53 12.55 -8.37
C VAL A 71 0.99 11.15 -8.09
N GLY A 72 0.70 10.83 -6.81
CA GLY A 72 -0.06 9.65 -6.44
C GLY A 72 0.75 8.47 -5.89
N TYR A 73 2.08 8.58 -5.73
CA TYR A 73 2.89 7.54 -5.11
C TYR A 73 2.82 7.68 -3.58
N HIS A 74 1.83 7.03 -2.97
CA HIS A 74 1.52 7.22 -1.56
C HIS A 74 2.07 6.12 -0.64
N TYR A 75 2.61 5.02 -1.17
CA TYR A 75 3.07 3.90 -0.35
C TYR A 75 4.60 3.81 -0.31
N VAL A 76 5.13 3.57 0.90
CA VAL A 76 6.53 3.18 1.12
C VAL A 76 6.52 1.79 1.74
N ASN A 77 7.00 0.80 0.98
CA ASN A 77 6.93 -0.60 1.36
C ASN A 77 8.30 -1.12 1.80
N VAL A 78 8.38 -1.54 3.06
CA VAL A 78 9.50 -2.30 3.59
C VAL A 78 9.33 -3.75 3.14
N ASP A 79 10.16 -4.20 2.23
CA ASP A 79 10.17 -5.58 1.75
C ASP A 79 10.96 -6.50 2.69
N ASP A 80 11.34 -7.70 2.27
CA ASP A 80 12.10 -8.65 3.08
C ASP A 80 13.41 -8.05 3.63
N GLY A 81 13.86 -8.55 4.77
CA GLY A 81 15.11 -8.12 5.41
C GLY A 81 14.93 -7.40 6.75
N TYR A 82 13.71 -7.09 7.19
CA TYR A 82 13.49 -6.44 8.50
C TYR A 82 13.40 -7.41 9.67
N PHE A 83 13.30 -8.70 9.41
CA PHE A 83 13.07 -9.72 10.42
C PHE A 83 14.25 -9.89 11.38
N GLY A 84 13.91 -9.99 12.67
CA GLY A 84 14.76 -10.54 13.71
C GLY A 84 14.46 -12.02 13.96
N LYS A 85 14.37 -12.41 15.22
CA LYS A 85 13.90 -13.72 15.62
C LYS A 85 12.54 -13.59 16.30
N ARG A 86 11.77 -14.66 16.32
CA ARG A 86 10.62 -14.72 17.22
C ARG A 86 11.12 -14.89 18.65
N ASP A 87 10.47 -14.20 19.58
CA ASP A 87 10.71 -14.38 21.02
C ASP A 87 10.14 -15.73 21.54
N ASP A 88 10.28 -15.98 22.83
CA ASP A 88 9.81 -17.21 23.48
C ASP A 88 8.26 -17.37 23.42
N ASN A 89 7.53 -16.30 23.14
CA ASN A 89 6.07 -16.29 22.94
C ASN A 89 5.69 -16.37 21.45
N GLY A 90 6.66 -16.47 20.56
CA GLY A 90 6.47 -16.50 19.11
C GLY A 90 6.25 -15.13 18.48
N ILE A 91 6.38 -14.01 19.22
CA ILE A 91 6.24 -12.66 18.71
C ILE A 91 7.43 -12.34 17.78
N MET A 92 7.15 -11.86 16.57
CA MET A 92 8.19 -11.41 15.64
C MET A 92 8.87 -10.14 16.14
N LEU A 93 10.18 -10.18 16.25
CA LEU A 93 11.00 -9.01 16.55
C LEU A 93 11.59 -8.43 15.26
N ALA A 94 11.81 -7.12 15.25
CA ALA A 94 12.59 -6.48 14.20
C ALA A 94 14.08 -6.84 14.34
N ASN A 95 14.81 -6.81 13.25
CA ASN A 95 16.24 -7.00 13.24
C ASN A 95 16.93 -5.83 13.95
N GLU A 96 17.51 -6.07 15.12
CA GLU A 96 18.09 -5.03 15.97
C GLU A 96 19.22 -4.23 15.31
N LYS A 97 19.95 -4.83 14.36
CA LYS A 97 21.02 -4.11 13.64
C LYS A 97 20.49 -3.21 12.54
N ARG A 98 19.44 -3.67 11.85
CA ARG A 98 18.82 -2.96 10.72
C ARG A 98 17.77 -1.95 11.19
N PHE A 99 17.02 -2.29 12.24
CA PHE A 99 15.90 -1.52 12.79
C PHE A 99 16.04 -1.42 14.33
N PRO A 100 17.03 -0.69 14.84
CA PRO A 100 17.35 -0.65 16.28
C PRO A 100 16.21 -0.07 17.12
N ASN A 101 15.33 0.74 16.54
CA ASN A 101 14.16 1.31 17.22
C ASN A 101 12.87 0.54 16.96
N GLY A 102 12.95 -0.61 16.25
CA GLY A 102 11.80 -1.42 15.85
C GLY A 102 11.06 -0.88 14.63
N MET A 103 9.94 -1.51 14.29
CA MET A 103 9.21 -1.19 13.04
C MET A 103 8.19 -0.05 13.23
N LYS A 104 7.63 0.12 14.43
CA LYS A 104 6.66 1.20 14.66
C LYS A 104 7.20 2.60 14.34
N PRO A 105 8.41 3.01 14.75
CA PRO A 105 8.96 4.33 14.38
C PRO A 105 9.18 4.52 12.88
N VAL A 106 9.31 3.44 12.12
CA VAL A 106 9.37 3.49 10.64
C VAL A 106 7.99 3.83 10.07
N ALA A 107 6.95 3.12 10.51
CA ALA A 107 5.57 3.41 10.11
C ALA A 107 5.15 4.83 10.51
N ASP A 108 5.43 5.24 11.76
CA ASP A 108 5.12 6.58 12.28
C ASP A 108 5.81 7.68 11.44
N HIS A 109 7.07 7.48 11.03
CA HIS A 109 7.78 8.42 10.16
C HIS A 109 7.09 8.56 8.79
N ILE A 110 6.77 7.43 8.14
CA ILE A 110 6.08 7.42 6.85
C ILE A 110 4.71 8.12 6.97
N HIS A 111 3.96 7.85 8.04
CA HIS A 111 2.68 8.51 8.31
C HIS A 111 2.83 10.02 8.55
N SER A 112 3.90 10.45 9.23
CA SER A 112 4.16 11.88 9.47
C SER A 112 4.33 12.68 8.18
N LEU A 113 4.75 12.01 7.10
CA LEU A 113 4.86 12.57 5.75
C LEU A 113 3.51 12.53 4.98
N GLY A 114 2.45 12.02 5.60
CA GLY A 114 1.13 11.83 4.98
C GLY A 114 1.13 10.76 3.90
N MET A 115 1.98 9.75 4.04
CA MET A 115 2.04 8.55 3.19
C MET A 115 1.60 7.31 3.98
N LYS A 116 1.49 6.17 3.31
CA LYS A 116 1.10 4.88 3.86
C LYS A 116 2.29 3.93 3.94
N ALA A 117 2.37 3.21 5.06
CA ALA A 117 3.44 2.27 5.32
C ALA A 117 3.06 0.85 4.90
N GLY A 118 3.91 0.22 4.11
CA GLY A 118 3.77 -1.18 3.71
C GLY A 118 4.83 -2.07 4.30
N LEU A 119 4.48 -3.34 4.46
CA LEU A 119 5.33 -4.37 5.03
C LEU A 119 5.36 -5.60 4.12
N TYR A 120 6.17 -6.58 4.46
CA TYR A 120 6.34 -7.86 3.77
C TYR A 120 6.17 -9.03 4.73
N THR A 121 5.67 -10.17 4.22
CA THR A 121 5.77 -11.48 4.87
C THR A 121 5.75 -12.60 3.85
N ASP A 122 6.01 -13.83 4.28
CA ASP A 122 5.79 -15.04 3.50
C ASP A 122 4.63 -15.85 4.10
N ALA A 123 3.79 -16.44 3.27
CA ALA A 123 2.65 -17.26 3.71
C ALA A 123 3.06 -18.60 4.33
N GLY A 124 4.32 -19.02 4.18
CA GLY A 124 4.91 -20.17 4.84
C GLY A 124 5.66 -19.82 6.12
N ASN A 125 6.67 -20.59 6.45
CA ASN A 125 7.46 -20.43 7.67
C ASN A 125 8.79 -19.70 7.48
N SER A 126 9.23 -19.45 6.25
CA SER A 126 10.52 -18.83 5.93
C SER A 126 10.37 -17.91 4.74
N THR A 127 11.13 -16.83 4.69
CA THR A 127 11.01 -15.80 3.67
C THR A 127 11.79 -16.13 2.39
N CYS A 128 11.46 -15.46 1.29
CA CYS A 128 12.21 -15.59 0.04
C CYS A 128 13.67 -15.14 0.18
N GLY A 129 13.94 -14.10 0.96
CA GLY A 129 15.30 -13.63 1.26
C GLY A 129 16.13 -14.66 1.99
N SER A 130 15.53 -15.48 2.86
CA SER A 130 16.24 -16.59 3.51
C SER A 130 16.64 -17.70 2.53
N MET A 131 15.90 -17.87 1.45
CA MET A 131 16.12 -18.94 0.45
C MET A 131 17.04 -18.49 -0.68
N TRP A 132 16.95 -17.23 -1.10
CA TRP A 132 17.60 -16.74 -2.31
C TRP A 132 18.72 -15.72 -2.04
N ASP A 133 18.73 -15.09 -0.86
CA ASP A 133 19.70 -14.05 -0.49
C ASP A 133 20.52 -14.39 0.76
N ASN A 134 20.42 -15.63 1.25
CA ASN A 134 21.12 -16.13 2.43
C ASN A 134 20.82 -15.30 3.70
N ASP A 135 19.69 -14.62 3.79
CA ASP A 135 19.29 -13.91 5.02
C ASP A 135 18.75 -14.90 6.06
N THR A 136 19.66 -15.39 6.91
CA THR A 136 19.29 -16.36 7.96
C THR A 136 18.24 -15.83 8.95
N ALA A 137 18.03 -14.52 9.03
CA ALA A 137 17.00 -13.91 9.87
C ALA A 137 15.57 -14.21 9.34
N GLY A 138 15.42 -14.48 8.05
CA GLY A 138 14.15 -14.87 7.44
C GLY A 138 13.73 -16.33 7.68
N ILE A 139 14.62 -17.17 8.26
CA ILE A 139 14.29 -18.55 8.62
C ILE A 139 13.36 -18.56 9.84
N GLY A 140 12.18 -19.16 9.72
CA GLY A 140 11.16 -19.14 10.77
C GLY A 140 10.41 -17.81 10.91
N ALA A 141 10.65 -16.84 10.00
CA ALA A 141 10.03 -15.51 10.08
C ALA A 141 8.69 -15.40 9.35
N GLY A 142 8.33 -16.39 8.53
CA GLY A 142 7.03 -16.37 7.84
C GLY A 142 5.84 -16.47 8.80
N ILE A 143 4.66 -16.12 8.29
CA ILE A 143 3.45 -15.95 9.09
C ILE A 143 2.73 -17.28 9.44
N TYR A 144 3.16 -18.40 8.84
CA TYR A 144 2.48 -19.69 9.01
C TYR A 144 2.46 -20.17 10.47
N GLY A 145 1.25 -20.34 11.00
CA GLY A 145 1.03 -20.72 12.40
C GLY A 145 1.02 -19.54 13.38
N HIS A 146 1.22 -18.30 12.88
CA HIS A 146 1.25 -17.08 13.68
C HIS A 146 0.27 -16.01 13.17
N GLU A 147 -0.63 -16.33 12.24
CA GLU A 147 -1.44 -15.38 11.49
C GLU A 147 -2.18 -14.36 12.38
N PRO A 148 -2.89 -14.75 13.46
CA PRO A 148 -3.59 -13.79 14.30
C PRO A 148 -2.62 -12.88 15.09
N GLN A 149 -1.52 -13.45 15.55
CA GLN A 149 -0.51 -12.74 16.34
C GLN A 149 0.25 -11.73 15.50
N ASP A 150 0.71 -12.16 14.32
CA ASP A 150 1.44 -11.30 13.39
C ASP A 150 0.53 -10.22 12.78
N ALA A 151 -0.74 -10.54 12.49
CA ALA A 151 -1.70 -9.53 12.05
C ALA A 151 -1.89 -8.43 13.11
N GLN A 152 -2.04 -8.79 14.39
CA GLN A 152 -2.12 -7.83 15.48
C GLN A 152 -0.83 -6.99 15.57
N LEU A 153 0.33 -7.63 15.50
CA LEU A 153 1.62 -6.95 15.57
C LEU A 153 1.80 -5.95 14.41
N TYR A 154 1.57 -6.40 13.17
CA TYR A 154 1.86 -5.61 11.98
C TYR A 154 0.88 -4.44 11.80
N PHE A 155 -0.42 -4.70 11.94
CA PHE A 155 -1.46 -3.71 11.67
C PHE A 155 -1.98 -2.99 12.91
N GLY A 156 -1.96 -3.64 14.07
CA GLY A 156 -2.38 -3.05 15.33
C GLY A 156 -1.25 -2.30 16.03
N ASP A 157 -0.18 -3.01 16.34
CA ASP A 157 0.87 -2.49 17.22
C ASP A 157 1.89 -1.62 16.47
N TRP A 158 2.32 -2.05 15.27
CA TRP A 158 3.23 -1.29 14.42
C TRP A 158 2.53 -0.27 13.52
N GLY A 159 1.25 -0.53 13.18
CA GLY A 159 0.40 0.43 12.46
C GLY A 159 0.62 0.48 10.95
N PHE A 160 1.05 -0.61 10.32
CA PHE A 160 1.18 -0.67 8.86
C PHE A 160 -0.19 -0.70 8.16
N ASP A 161 -0.23 -0.24 6.89
CA ASP A 161 -1.46 -0.12 6.07
C ASP A 161 -1.54 -1.17 4.97
N PHE A 162 -0.41 -1.74 4.60
CA PHE A 162 -0.26 -2.62 3.43
C PHE A 162 0.69 -3.76 3.75
N ILE A 163 0.45 -4.92 3.13
CA ILE A 163 1.38 -6.05 3.21
C ILE A 163 1.50 -6.76 1.86
N LYS A 164 2.74 -7.01 1.44
CA LYS A 164 3.09 -7.96 0.40
C LYS A 164 3.26 -9.33 1.04
N ILE A 165 2.59 -10.34 0.50
CA ILE A 165 2.67 -11.72 0.99
C ILE A 165 3.26 -12.60 -0.10
N ASP A 166 4.46 -13.09 0.13
CA ASP A 166 5.17 -14.04 -0.73
C ASP A 166 4.81 -15.49 -0.40
N TYR A 167 5.37 -16.45 -1.13
CA TYR A 167 5.00 -17.86 -0.98
C TYR A 167 6.20 -18.84 -1.05
N CYS A 168 7.43 -18.38 -0.89
CA CYS A 168 8.61 -19.24 -0.95
C CYS A 168 8.59 -20.31 0.15
N GLY A 169 8.29 -19.93 1.38
CA GLY A 169 8.11 -20.85 2.49
C GLY A 169 6.86 -21.72 2.37
N GLY A 170 5.80 -21.19 1.74
CA GLY A 170 4.59 -21.93 1.43
C GLY A 170 4.85 -23.06 0.44
N ASP A 171 5.57 -22.79 -0.65
CA ASP A 171 6.00 -23.79 -1.63
C ASP A 171 6.91 -24.85 -0.99
N ALA A 172 7.87 -24.44 -0.17
CA ALA A 172 8.80 -25.35 0.51
C ALA A 172 8.08 -26.34 1.45
N LEU A 173 6.93 -25.95 2.00
CA LEU A 173 6.11 -26.79 2.88
C LEU A 173 4.98 -27.51 2.12
N GLY A 174 4.80 -27.26 0.83
CA GLY A 174 3.72 -27.86 0.04
C GLY A 174 2.32 -27.43 0.50
N LEU A 175 2.17 -26.21 1.00
CA LEU A 175 0.90 -25.71 1.53
C LEU A 175 -0.10 -25.38 0.41
N ASN A 176 -1.38 -25.34 0.73
CA ASN A 176 -2.43 -24.91 -0.20
C ASN A 176 -2.50 -23.38 -0.26
N GLU A 177 -2.23 -22.81 -1.41
CA GLU A 177 -2.21 -21.34 -1.62
C GLU A 177 -3.50 -20.66 -1.17
N LYS A 178 -4.64 -21.13 -1.70
CA LYS A 178 -5.95 -20.52 -1.39
C LYS A 178 -6.23 -20.50 0.10
N GLU A 179 -6.01 -21.63 0.76
CA GLU A 179 -6.24 -21.75 2.21
C GLU A 179 -5.33 -20.79 2.98
N ARG A 180 -4.04 -20.71 2.58
CA ARG A 180 -3.07 -19.83 3.23
C ARG A 180 -3.43 -18.36 3.13
N TYR A 181 -3.60 -17.85 1.91
CA TYR A 181 -3.95 -16.46 1.70
C TYR A 181 -5.30 -16.09 2.32
N THR A 182 -6.29 -17.01 2.27
CA THR A 182 -7.59 -16.80 2.92
C THR A 182 -7.45 -16.73 4.45
N SER A 183 -6.64 -17.59 5.06
CA SER A 183 -6.39 -17.58 6.51
C SER A 183 -5.71 -16.28 6.95
N ILE A 184 -4.70 -15.85 6.20
CA ILE A 184 -3.99 -14.58 6.47
C ILE A 184 -4.95 -13.40 6.34
N ARG A 185 -5.73 -13.32 5.23
CA ARG A 185 -6.74 -12.27 5.03
C ARG A 185 -7.73 -12.19 6.20
N ASN A 186 -8.28 -13.34 6.61
CA ASN A 186 -9.22 -13.41 7.72
C ASN A 186 -8.61 -12.95 9.06
N SER A 187 -7.31 -13.12 9.25
CA SER A 187 -6.62 -12.68 10.46
C SER A 187 -6.38 -11.16 10.42
N ILE A 188 -5.98 -10.63 9.27
CA ILE A 188 -5.80 -9.18 9.05
C ILE A 188 -7.13 -8.44 9.21
N ASP A 189 -8.23 -8.94 8.65
CA ASP A 189 -9.55 -8.31 8.72
C ASP A 189 -10.10 -8.14 10.13
N LYS A 190 -9.66 -8.97 11.07
CA LYS A 190 -10.04 -8.84 12.48
C LYS A 190 -9.36 -7.66 13.17
N VAL A 191 -8.25 -7.19 12.63
CA VAL A 191 -7.44 -6.10 13.17
C VAL A 191 -7.66 -4.82 12.38
N ASN A 192 -7.52 -4.90 11.05
CA ASN A 192 -7.64 -3.75 10.15
C ASN A 192 -8.26 -4.19 8.82
N LYS A 193 -9.55 -3.86 8.64
CA LYS A 193 -10.29 -4.18 7.40
C LYS A 193 -9.86 -3.35 6.19
N ASP A 194 -9.25 -2.19 6.44
CA ASP A 194 -8.80 -1.27 5.40
C ASP A 194 -7.36 -1.58 4.94
N ALA A 195 -6.72 -2.58 5.56
CA ALA A 195 -5.39 -3.00 5.17
C ALA A 195 -5.37 -3.58 3.75
N SER A 196 -4.45 -3.10 2.95
CA SER A 196 -4.24 -3.58 1.59
C SER A 196 -3.34 -4.81 1.57
N ILE A 197 -3.69 -5.82 0.77
CA ILE A 197 -2.92 -7.06 0.63
C ILE A 197 -2.52 -7.25 -0.82
N ASN A 198 -1.22 -7.43 -1.05
CA ASN A 198 -0.65 -7.84 -2.33
C ASN A 198 -0.23 -9.31 -2.27
N ILE A 199 -0.82 -10.13 -3.13
CA ILE A 199 -0.42 -11.53 -3.33
C ILE A 199 0.74 -11.56 -4.32
N CYS A 200 1.94 -11.91 -3.83
CA CYS A 200 3.13 -12.01 -4.64
C CYS A 200 3.33 -13.44 -5.15
N ARG A 201 2.94 -13.68 -6.40
CA ARG A 201 3.15 -14.96 -7.10
C ARG A 201 3.66 -14.70 -8.51
N TRP A 202 4.56 -15.56 -9.00
CA TRP A 202 5.12 -15.48 -10.35
C TRP A 202 4.23 -16.08 -11.42
N ALA A 203 3.10 -16.69 -11.03
CA ALA A 203 2.07 -17.20 -11.89
C ALA A 203 0.70 -16.67 -11.45
N PHE A 204 -0.27 -16.64 -12.36
CA PHE A 204 -1.63 -16.24 -12.00
C PHE A 204 -2.22 -17.23 -10.98
N PRO A 205 -2.54 -16.78 -9.75
CA PRO A 205 -2.93 -17.67 -8.66
C PRO A 205 -4.36 -18.21 -8.78
N GLY A 206 -5.16 -17.72 -9.74
CA GLY A 206 -6.53 -18.10 -9.96
C GLY A 206 -7.56 -17.09 -9.48
N THR A 207 -8.85 -17.39 -9.75
CA THR A 207 -9.96 -16.45 -9.48
C THR A 207 -10.20 -16.17 -8.00
N TRP A 208 -9.75 -17.06 -7.12
CA TRP A 208 -9.87 -16.91 -5.66
C TRP A 208 -9.02 -15.76 -5.11
N ALA A 209 -7.97 -15.36 -5.83
CA ALA A 209 -7.04 -14.32 -5.36
C ALA A 209 -7.72 -12.99 -5.12
N LYS A 210 -8.75 -12.65 -5.89
CA LYS A 210 -9.55 -11.43 -5.70
C LYS A 210 -10.25 -11.35 -4.33
N ASP A 211 -10.52 -12.49 -3.68
CA ASP A 211 -11.19 -12.54 -2.40
C ASP A 211 -10.21 -12.42 -1.23
N ALA A 212 -8.94 -12.75 -1.47
CA ALA A 212 -7.85 -12.66 -0.48
C ALA A 212 -7.00 -11.39 -0.61
N ALA A 213 -6.85 -10.85 -1.83
CA ALA A 213 -6.20 -9.58 -2.07
C ALA A 213 -7.16 -8.41 -1.89
N THR A 214 -6.60 -7.22 -1.71
CA THR A 214 -7.37 -5.98 -1.75
C THR A 214 -7.59 -5.57 -3.19
N SER A 215 -8.82 -5.29 -3.54
CA SER A 215 -9.23 -4.77 -4.86
C SER A 215 -9.28 -3.25 -4.84
#